data_36c29c12d41587838d462cca238f6035
#
_entry.id   36c29c12d41587838d462cca238f6035
#
_cell.length_a   1.000
_cell.length_b   1.000
_cell.length_c   1.000
_cell.angle_alpha   90.00
_cell.angle_beta   90.00
_cell.angle_gamma   90.00
#
_symmetry.space_group_name_H-M   'P 1'
#
loop_
_entity.id
_entity.type
_entity.pdbx_description
1 polymer ?
#
loop_
_entity_poly.entity_id
_entity_poly.type
_entity_poly.pdbx_seq_one_letter_code
_entity_poly.pdbx_strand_id
1 'polypeptide(L)'
;MNLRILTTFSLIVCFATSLVAKDPADKLWKDPSFIKSFTGSYGFLAGAEPEVSAEEVDALRNLIDIINVRPKVAIEQLEEQITEDTSAAFNFILANLYFQEGNLREAEIQYKIAIEKYPDFRRAYKNLGLLQAQDDNFKDAVITISTALEKGVVDGRAYGLLGYGYLTQELYYPAEAAYRQAILIQPKVKDWKIGLARCLLQTQQYTDAIALLDTLIKNEPDNADFWLLQSNAYLGKNESLAAAQNLEIVRRMDKAELETLTLLGDIYMNNELPDLALDAYLAASYKATQKDIKAILRAASLLNRSGNNDQAATMVARIRDGLSQVISDEQEMELLTLEAKIARATGDDGKAVTILSEIVKRDSLNGEALIELGKYYAEQGDMARAVTRFQEAEKIDAFEREALIAHAQALVREGDYAKAVPMLRRALQIKSEPYIQEYARRVERAANAQ
;
A
#
# COMPACT_ATOMS: atom_id res chain seq x y z
N MET A 1 15.83 -23.38 -28.06
CA MET A 1 15.61 -21.97 -28.48
C MET A 1 14.58 -21.40 -27.53
N ASN A 2 15.08 -20.71 -26.51
CA ASN A 2 14.32 -20.30 -25.33
C ASN A 2 13.38 -19.13 -25.67
N LEU A 3 12.09 -19.38 -25.62
CA LEU A 3 11.06 -18.35 -25.67
C LEU A 3 10.98 -17.72 -24.26
N ARG A 4 11.69 -16.63 -24.04
CA ARG A 4 11.57 -15.82 -22.82
C ARG A 4 10.17 -15.21 -22.78
N ILE A 5 9.41 -15.59 -21.78
CA ILE A 5 8.10 -15.01 -21.47
C ILE A 5 8.35 -13.61 -20.88
N LEU A 6 8.16 -12.61 -21.73
CA LEU A 6 8.08 -11.18 -21.37
C LEU A 6 6.65 -10.87 -20.91
N THR A 7 6.29 -11.26 -19.71
CA THR A 7 5.03 -10.83 -19.08
C THR A 7 5.18 -10.84 -17.59
N THR A 8 5.64 -9.73 -17.00
CA THR A 8 5.38 -9.46 -15.55
C THR A 8 5.85 -8.08 -15.09
N PHE A 9 6.10 -7.11 -15.96
CA PHE A 9 6.55 -5.77 -15.48
C PHE A 9 5.44 -4.82 -15.03
N SER A 10 4.14 -5.18 -15.16
CA SER A 10 3.02 -4.29 -14.79
C SER A 10 2.49 -4.45 -13.36
N LEU A 11 2.93 -5.44 -12.60
CA LEU A 11 2.34 -5.73 -11.27
C LEU A 11 3.07 -5.06 -10.08
N ILE A 12 4.32 -4.64 -10.26
CA ILE A 12 5.11 -4.05 -9.15
C ILE A 12 4.71 -2.60 -8.87
N VAL A 13 4.25 -1.86 -9.89
CA VAL A 13 3.91 -0.43 -9.74
C VAL A 13 2.63 -0.19 -8.91
N CYS A 14 1.68 -1.13 -8.89
CA CYS A 14 0.44 -0.98 -8.11
C CYS A 14 0.59 -1.27 -6.60
N PHE A 15 1.64 -1.98 -6.17
CA PHE A 15 1.83 -2.30 -4.75
C PHE A 15 2.68 -1.29 -3.98
N ALA A 16 3.45 -0.43 -4.66
CA ALA A 16 4.28 0.59 -4.01
C ALA A 16 3.48 1.68 -3.27
N THR A 17 2.17 1.81 -3.55
CA THR A 17 1.31 2.81 -2.88
C THR A 17 0.80 2.38 -1.51
N SER A 18 0.89 1.09 -1.16
CA SER A 18 0.38 0.56 0.12
C SER A 18 1.39 0.58 1.28
N LEU A 19 2.67 0.80 1.01
CA LEU A 19 3.73 0.95 2.02
C LEU A 19 3.82 2.36 2.63
N VAL A 20 2.79 3.21 2.41
CA VAL A 20 2.79 4.56 2.98
C VAL A 20 2.48 4.45 4.47
N ALA A 21 3.52 4.54 5.31
CA ALA A 21 3.36 4.83 6.73
C ALA A 21 2.38 6.00 6.93
N LYS A 22 1.54 5.93 7.98
CA LYS A 22 0.64 7.03 8.38
C LYS A 22 1.40 8.35 8.32
N ASP A 23 0.81 9.36 7.71
CA ASP A 23 1.47 10.64 7.51
C ASP A 23 1.89 11.24 8.86
N PRO A 24 3.20 11.44 9.13
CA PRO A 24 3.64 12.10 10.37
C PRO A 24 3.08 13.51 10.50
N ALA A 25 2.80 14.18 9.39
CA ALA A 25 2.21 15.51 9.35
C ALA A 25 0.79 15.55 9.95
N ASP A 26 0.02 14.45 9.90
CA ASP A 26 -1.30 14.36 10.52
C ASP A 26 -1.26 14.61 12.05
N LYS A 27 -0.14 14.27 12.70
CA LYS A 27 0.09 14.53 14.12
C LYS A 27 0.56 15.96 14.38
N LEU A 28 1.29 16.57 13.44
CA LEU A 28 1.86 17.89 13.60
C LEU A 28 0.78 18.96 13.80
N TRP A 29 -0.27 18.92 12.97
CA TRP A 29 -1.36 19.90 13.01
C TRP A 29 -2.20 19.81 14.29
N LYS A 30 -2.19 18.65 14.95
CA LYS A 30 -2.92 18.38 16.21
C LYS A 30 -2.03 18.54 17.46
N ASP A 31 -0.74 18.85 17.29
CA ASP A 31 0.19 19.06 18.41
C ASP A 31 -0.06 20.41 19.10
N PRO A 32 -0.33 20.45 20.43
CA PRO A 32 -0.62 21.68 21.14
C PRO A 32 0.50 22.71 21.09
N SER A 33 1.75 22.28 21.06
CA SER A 33 2.91 23.18 20.98
C SER A 33 3.03 23.81 19.59
N PHE A 34 2.73 23.05 18.55
CA PHE A 34 2.62 23.56 17.19
C PHE A 34 1.49 24.58 17.09
N ILE A 35 0.28 24.25 17.58
CA ILE A 35 -0.88 25.14 17.56
C ILE A 35 -0.53 26.47 18.24
N LYS A 36 0.03 26.41 19.46
CA LYS A 36 0.44 27.60 20.19
C LYS A 36 1.46 28.44 19.43
N SER A 37 2.43 27.81 18.79
CA SER A 37 3.44 28.52 17.99
C SER A 37 2.86 29.07 16.68
N PHE A 38 1.87 28.41 16.11
CA PHE A 38 1.23 28.81 14.86
C PHE A 38 0.27 29.98 15.07
N THR A 39 -0.54 29.96 16.12
CA THR A 39 -1.48 31.05 16.44
C THR A 39 -0.78 32.35 16.78
N GLY A 40 0.46 32.28 17.23
CA GLY A 40 1.32 33.46 17.48
C GLY A 40 1.02 34.19 18.79
N SER A 41 1.59 35.40 18.94
CA SER A 41 1.39 36.22 20.11
C SER A 41 0.11 37.06 20.06
N TYR A 42 -0.38 37.47 21.20
CA TYR A 42 -1.56 38.35 21.30
C TYR A 42 -1.25 39.85 21.04
N GLY A 43 -0.01 40.18 20.67
CA GLY A 43 0.35 41.57 20.32
C GLY A 43 -0.14 41.94 18.94
N PHE A 44 -0.51 43.23 18.73
CA PHE A 44 -0.95 43.79 17.47
C PHE A 44 0.13 44.68 16.87
N LEU A 45 0.38 44.49 15.57
CA LEU A 45 1.36 45.32 14.79
C LEU A 45 0.63 46.45 14.08
N ALA A 46 1.05 47.67 14.31
CA ALA A 46 0.45 48.83 13.66
C ALA A 46 0.51 48.73 12.13
N GLY A 47 -0.61 49.04 11.46
CA GLY A 47 -0.73 49.17 10.00
C GLY A 47 -1.01 47.86 9.22
N ALA A 48 -1.01 46.70 9.86
CA ALA A 48 -1.33 45.41 9.20
C ALA A 48 -2.43 44.64 9.91
N GLU A 49 -2.99 45.17 10.97
CA GLU A 49 -3.97 44.57 11.85
C GLU A 49 -5.10 45.52 12.20
N PRO A 50 -6.24 45.05 12.73
CA PRO A 50 -7.36 45.91 13.08
C PRO A 50 -6.94 47.03 14.01
N GLU A 51 -7.42 48.24 13.73
CA GLU A 51 -7.25 49.37 14.65
C GLU A 51 -7.97 49.06 15.95
N VAL A 52 -7.32 49.37 17.05
CA VAL A 52 -7.82 49.19 18.42
C VAL A 52 -7.85 50.55 19.08
N SER A 53 -8.98 50.99 19.63
CA SER A 53 -9.11 52.25 20.36
C SER A 53 -8.24 52.28 21.60
N ALA A 54 -7.95 53.47 22.16
CA ALA A 54 -7.16 53.61 23.39
C ALA A 54 -7.81 52.87 24.58
N GLU A 55 -9.13 52.92 24.67
CA GLU A 55 -9.90 52.24 25.69
C GLU A 55 -9.83 50.71 25.56
N GLU A 56 -9.92 50.21 24.33
CA GLU A 56 -9.76 48.77 24.00
C GLU A 56 -8.34 48.29 24.24
N VAL A 57 -7.29 49.08 23.99
CA VAL A 57 -5.90 48.74 24.32
C VAL A 57 -5.72 48.45 25.81
N ASP A 58 -6.31 49.27 26.69
CA ASP A 58 -6.23 49.05 28.14
C ASP A 58 -7.02 47.77 28.57
N ALA A 59 -8.19 47.54 27.98
CA ALA A 59 -8.96 46.32 28.21
C ALA A 59 -8.17 45.07 27.78
N LEU A 60 -7.57 45.06 26.56
CA LEU A 60 -6.76 43.98 26.06
C LEU A 60 -5.50 43.73 26.89
N ARG A 61 -4.84 44.79 27.38
CA ARG A 61 -3.68 44.68 28.25
C ARG A 61 -4.01 43.97 29.58
N ASN A 62 -5.14 44.28 30.18
CA ASN A 62 -5.60 43.64 31.40
C ASN A 62 -5.96 42.17 31.16
N LEU A 63 -6.47 41.83 29.99
CA LEU A 63 -6.79 40.45 29.61
C LEU A 63 -5.56 39.58 29.40
N ILE A 64 -4.44 40.11 28.89
CA ILE A 64 -3.21 39.34 28.65
C ILE A 64 -2.72 38.60 29.88
N ASP A 65 -2.76 39.21 31.05
CA ASP A 65 -2.35 38.59 32.30
C ASP A 65 -3.31 37.47 32.71
N ILE A 66 -4.61 37.66 32.47
CA ILE A 66 -5.65 36.66 32.77
C ILE A 66 -5.57 35.46 31.81
N ILE A 67 -5.36 35.72 30.55
CA ILE A 67 -5.23 34.68 29.48
C ILE A 67 -4.16 33.63 29.84
N ASN A 68 -3.01 34.08 30.31
CA ASN A 68 -1.90 33.19 30.65
C ASN A 68 -2.12 32.32 31.88
N VAL A 69 -2.99 32.73 32.81
CA VAL A 69 -3.20 32.07 34.09
C VAL A 69 -4.56 31.39 34.19
N ARG A 70 -5.59 31.99 33.61
CA ARG A 70 -6.99 31.52 33.71
C ARG A 70 -7.72 31.74 32.38
N PRO A 71 -7.42 30.98 31.34
CA PRO A 71 -7.98 31.18 29.98
C PRO A 71 -9.52 31.16 29.95
N LYS A 72 -10.16 30.31 30.74
CA LYS A 72 -11.64 30.26 30.83
C LYS A 72 -12.26 31.56 31.35
N VAL A 73 -11.65 32.18 32.34
CA VAL A 73 -12.12 33.48 32.84
C VAL A 73 -11.91 34.58 31.79
N ALA A 74 -10.83 34.49 31.00
CA ALA A 74 -10.61 35.43 29.92
C ALA A 74 -11.67 35.25 28.79
N ILE A 75 -12.10 34.02 28.51
CA ILE A 75 -13.19 33.76 27.58
C ILE A 75 -14.47 34.43 28.05
N GLU A 76 -14.90 34.17 29.30
CA GLU A 76 -16.12 34.76 29.88
C GLU A 76 -16.09 36.30 29.81
N GLN A 77 -14.95 36.91 30.16
CA GLN A 77 -14.81 38.37 30.10
C GLN A 77 -14.84 38.93 28.68
N LEU A 78 -14.28 38.21 27.72
CA LEU A 78 -14.31 38.61 26.29
C LEU A 78 -15.72 38.49 25.72
N GLU A 79 -16.47 37.45 26.08
CA GLU A 79 -17.87 37.28 25.65
C GLU A 79 -18.77 38.43 26.14
N GLU A 80 -18.55 38.91 27.35
CA GLU A 80 -19.27 40.08 27.93
C GLU A 80 -18.90 41.40 27.27
N GLN A 81 -17.64 41.55 26.78
CA GLN A 81 -17.13 42.80 26.23
C GLN A 81 -17.37 42.91 24.70
N ILE A 82 -17.53 41.79 23.99
CA ILE A 82 -17.69 41.80 22.53
C ILE A 82 -19.09 42.28 22.14
N THR A 83 -19.11 43.37 21.37
CA THR A 83 -20.31 43.92 20.73
C THR A 83 -20.11 44.07 19.24
N GLU A 84 -21.11 44.56 18.50
CA GLU A 84 -20.94 44.84 17.05
C GLU A 84 -19.86 45.92 16.82
N ASP A 85 -19.72 46.86 17.74
CA ASP A 85 -18.81 48.01 17.63
C ASP A 85 -17.37 47.69 18.08
N THR A 86 -17.13 46.60 18.80
CA THR A 86 -15.77 46.24 19.25
C THR A 86 -14.89 45.84 18.09
N SER A 87 -13.60 46.17 18.21
CA SER A 87 -12.57 45.81 17.20
C SER A 87 -12.56 44.30 16.89
N ALA A 88 -12.28 43.97 15.65
CA ALA A 88 -12.05 42.59 15.20
C ALA A 88 -10.97 41.87 16.04
N ALA A 89 -10.09 42.59 16.72
CA ALA A 89 -9.07 42.08 17.61
C ALA A 89 -9.65 41.24 18.75
N PHE A 90 -10.78 41.66 19.31
CA PHE A 90 -11.45 40.95 20.44
C PHE A 90 -11.96 39.59 19.96
N ASN A 91 -12.66 39.54 18.81
CA ASN A 91 -13.12 38.30 18.22
C ASN A 91 -11.94 37.35 17.88
N PHE A 92 -10.84 37.89 17.36
CA PHE A 92 -9.65 37.12 17.06
C PHE A 92 -9.00 36.50 18.32
N ILE A 93 -8.90 37.25 19.42
CA ILE A 93 -8.37 36.77 20.69
C ILE A 93 -9.29 35.68 21.25
N LEU A 94 -10.59 35.93 21.26
CA LEU A 94 -11.59 34.96 21.74
C LEU A 94 -11.52 33.66 20.88
N ALA A 95 -11.41 33.79 19.56
CA ALA A 95 -11.22 32.65 18.67
C ALA A 95 -9.96 31.84 19.00
N ASN A 96 -8.81 32.53 19.25
CA ASN A 96 -7.58 31.84 19.64
C ASN A 96 -7.73 31.09 20.97
N LEU A 97 -8.45 31.65 21.95
CA LEU A 97 -8.70 31.01 23.25
C LEU A 97 -9.60 29.78 23.09
N TYR A 98 -10.71 29.90 22.37
CA TYR A 98 -11.55 28.74 22.06
C TYR A 98 -10.77 27.65 21.33
N PHE A 99 -9.93 28.03 20.39
CA PHE A 99 -9.10 27.08 19.64
C PHE A 99 -8.11 26.35 20.55
N GLN A 100 -7.47 27.02 21.48
CA GLN A 100 -6.55 26.44 22.46
C GLN A 100 -7.26 25.52 23.46
N GLU A 101 -8.51 25.84 23.83
CA GLU A 101 -9.34 25.00 24.71
C GLU A 101 -10.03 23.85 23.96
N GLY A 102 -9.84 23.73 22.64
CA GLY A 102 -10.42 22.67 21.83
C GLY A 102 -11.86 22.90 21.37
N ASN A 103 -12.41 24.09 21.60
CA ASN A 103 -13.76 24.48 21.19
C ASN A 103 -13.74 24.98 19.72
N LEU A 104 -13.54 24.03 18.79
CA LEU A 104 -13.27 24.35 17.38
C LEU A 104 -14.41 25.11 16.70
N ARG A 105 -15.66 24.75 17.01
CA ARG A 105 -16.84 25.39 16.42
C ARG A 105 -16.97 26.87 16.81
N GLU A 106 -16.82 27.17 18.08
CA GLU A 106 -16.88 28.52 18.62
C GLU A 106 -15.71 29.34 18.09
N ALA A 107 -14.52 28.74 18.02
CA ALA A 107 -13.34 29.38 17.43
C ALA A 107 -13.56 29.75 15.95
N GLU A 108 -14.14 28.86 15.16
CA GLU A 108 -14.43 29.10 13.75
C GLU A 108 -15.39 30.29 13.57
N ILE A 109 -16.46 30.34 14.35
CA ILE A 109 -17.43 31.43 14.35
C ILE A 109 -16.72 32.77 14.63
N GLN A 110 -15.91 32.82 15.67
CA GLN A 110 -15.22 34.05 16.07
C GLN A 110 -14.16 34.50 15.06
N TYR A 111 -13.42 33.56 14.43
CA TYR A 111 -12.52 33.93 13.34
C TYR A 111 -13.28 34.51 12.14
N LYS A 112 -14.43 33.94 11.77
CA LYS A 112 -15.27 34.45 10.66
C LYS A 112 -15.78 35.85 10.96
N ILE A 113 -16.27 36.11 12.19
CA ILE A 113 -16.69 37.44 12.61
C ILE A 113 -15.51 38.45 12.57
N ALA A 114 -14.34 38.02 13.03
CA ALA A 114 -13.14 38.86 12.96
C ALA A 114 -12.77 39.23 11.52
N ILE A 115 -12.88 38.29 10.60
CA ILE A 115 -12.65 38.49 9.17
C ILE A 115 -13.72 39.39 8.54
N GLU A 116 -14.99 39.22 8.94
CA GLU A 116 -16.09 40.10 8.47
C GLU A 116 -15.90 41.54 8.90
N LYS A 117 -15.53 41.75 10.17
CA LYS A 117 -15.22 43.09 10.72
C LYS A 117 -13.98 43.73 10.07
N TYR A 118 -12.96 42.91 9.78
CA TYR A 118 -11.72 43.36 9.17
C TYR A 118 -11.25 42.41 8.06
N PRO A 119 -11.67 42.63 6.80
CA PRO A 119 -11.42 41.69 5.68
C PRO A 119 -9.94 41.46 5.35
N ASP A 120 -9.03 42.32 5.81
CA ASP A 120 -7.58 42.19 5.62
C ASP A 120 -6.85 41.53 6.81
N PHE A 121 -7.58 40.91 7.72
CA PHE A 121 -7.03 40.32 8.92
C PHE A 121 -6.25 39.03 8.61
N ARG A 122 -5.02 39.15 8.18
CA ARG A 122 -4.13 38.07 7.74
C ARG A 122 -3.99 36.94 8.71
N ARG A 123 -3.83 37.26 10.03
CA ARG A 123 -3.67 36.27 11.09
C ARG A 123 -4.94 35.48 11.32
N ALA A 124 -6.10 36.10 11.20
CA ALA A 124 -7.38 35.43 11.36
C ALA A 124 -7.58 34.38 10.24
N TYR A 125 -7.31 34.73 8.98
CA TYR A 125 -7.31 33.75 7.89
C TYR A 125 -6.32 32.61 8.14
N LYS A 126 -5.08 32.92 8.53
CA LYS A 126 -4.07 31.92 8.81
C LYS A 126 -4.52 30.93 9.89
N ASN A 127 -5.04 31.45 11.01
CA ASN A 127 -5.46 30.62 12.14
C ASN A 127 -6.74 29.84 11.84
N LEU A 128 -7.70 30.44 11.10
CA LEU A 128 -8.89 29.74 10.62
C LEU A 128 -8.52 28.55 9.71
N GLY A 129 -7.57 28.75 8.81
CA GLY A 129 -7.10 27.65 7.95
C GLY A 129 -6.46 26.51 8.72
N LEU A 130 -5.71 26.81 9.81
CA LEU A 130 -5.20 25.76 10.70
C LEU A 130 -6.33 25.00 11.40
N LEU A 131 -7.31 25.73 11.92
CA LEU A 131 -8.49 25.16 12.57
C LEU A 131 -9.24 24.22 11.63
N GLN A 132 -9.50 24.66 10.40
CA GLN A 132 -10.15 23.87 9.36
C GLN A 132 -9.37 22.58 9.03
N ALA A 133 -8.03 22.64 9.01
CA ALA A 133 -7.19 21.48 8.83
C ALA A 133 -7.25 20.50 10.02
N GLN A 134 -7.42 21.00 11.25
CA GLN A 134 -7.61 20.16 12.43
C GLN A 134 -8.96 19.43 12.45
N ASP A 135 -9.97 20.05 11.85
CA ASP A 135 -11.29 19.45 11.64
C ASP A 135 -11.35 18.59 10.36
N ASP A 136 -10.18 18.20 9.84
CA ASP A 136 -10.01 17.42 8.63
C ASP A 136 -10.66 18.05 7.35
N ASN A 137 -11.04 19.33 7.43
CA ASN A 137 -11.62 20.08 6.31
C ASN A 137 -10.51 20.75 5.46
N PHE A 138 -9.69 19.94 4.82
CA PHE A 138 -8.54 20.41 4.02
C PHE A 138 -8.93 21.23 2.80
N LYS A 139 -10.13 21.03 2.25
CA LYS A 139 -10.59 21.81 1.10
C LYS A 139 -10.74 23.29 1.46
N ASP A 140 -11.42 23.59 2.56
CA ASP A 140 -11.61 24.96 3.02
C ASP A 140 -10.31 25.51 3.60
N ALA A 141 -9.51 24.68 4.27
CA ALA A 141 -8.20 25.09 4.78
C ALA A 141 -7.27 25.63 3.67
N VAL A 142 -7.22 24.94 2.52
CA VAL A 142 -6.44 25.38 1.35
C VAL A 142 -6.90 26.74 0.85
N ILE A 143 -8.21 26.97 0.70
CA ILE A 143 -8.77 28.24 0.27
C ILE A 143 -8.41 29.36 1.25
N THR A 144 -8.63 29.09 2.53
CA THR A 144 -8.42 30.09 3.60
C THR A 144 -6.94 30.43 3.76
N ILE A 145 -6.05 29.46 3.72
CA ILE A 145 -4.58 29.70 3.78
C ILE A 145 -4.08 30.41 2.52
N SER A 146 -4.58 30.04 1.32
CA SER A 146 -4.23 30.75 0.10
C SER A 146 -4.59 32.22 0.19
N THR A 147 -5.79 32.53 0.70
CA THR A 147 -6.22 33.95 0.94
C THR A 147 -5.29 34.66 1.93
N ALA A 148 -4.86 33.98 3.00
CA ALA A 148 -3.89 34.55 3.95
C ALA A 148 -2.56 34.91 3.26
N LEU A 149 -2.05 34.03 2.39
CA LEU A 149 -0.81 34.22 1.65
C LEU A 149 -0.95 35.35 0.62
N GLU A 150 -2.06 35.40 -0.11
CA GLU A 150 -2.38 36.53 -1.06
C GLU A 150 -2.43 37.87 -0.34
N LYS A 151 -2.91 37.91 0.88
CA LYS A 151 -2.90 39.11 1.74
C LYS A 151 -1.52 39.43 2.33
N GLY A 152 -0.49 38.63 2.02
CA GLY A 152 0.91 38.91 2.36
C GLY A 152 1.39 38.25 3.63
N VAL A 153 0.78 37.13 4.07
CA VAL A 153 1.40 36.28 5.10
C VAL A 153 2.65 35.62 4.53
N VAL A 154 3.78 35.77 5.22
CA VAL A 154 5.03 35.09 4.91
C VAL A 154 5.38 34.18 6.10
N ASP A 155 4.89 32.96 6.06
CA ASP A 155 5.08 31.97 7.15
C ASP A 155 5.28 30.58 6.54
N GLY A 156 6.44 29.96 6.81
CA GLY A 156 6.75 28.61 6.32
C GLY A 156 5.74 27.55 6.79
N ARG A 157 5.13 27.76 7.96
CA ARG A 157 4.08 26.85 8.47
C ARG A 157 2.78 26.98 7.67
N ALA A 158 2.43 28.19 7.22
CA ALA A 158 1.27 28.40 6.36
C ALA A 158 1.47 27.71 5.00
N TYR A 159 2.66 27.84 4.41
CA TYR A 159 3.02 27.10 3.20
C TYR A 159 3.07 25.59 3.42
N GLY A 160 3.56 25.12 4.58
CA GLY A 160 3.56 23.70 4.94
C GLY A 160 2.15 23.13 5.06
N LEU A 161 1.23 23.89 5.68
CA LEU A 161 -0.18 23.54 5.79
C LEU A 161 -0.85 23.50 4.41
N LEU A 162 -0.56 24.49 3.56
CA LEU A 162 -1.05 24.52 2.19
C LEU A 162 -0.55 23.30 1.40
N GLY A 163 0.73 22.96 1.54
CA GLY A 163 1.33 21.76 0.92
C GLY A 163 0.65 20.48 1.36
N TYR A 164 0.40 20.35 2.66
CA TYR A 164 -0.32 19.21 3.21
C TYR A 164 -1.77 19.14 2.70
N GLY A 165 -2.49 20.25 2.73
CA GLY A 165 -3.86 20.33 2.22
C GLY A 165 -3.98 19.98 0.74
N TYR A 166 -3.00 20.35 -0.09
CA TYR A 166 -2.95 19.92 -1.49
C TYR A 166 -2.60 18.42 -1.61
N LEU A 167 -1.67 17.93 -0.79
CA LEU A 167 -1.27 16.52 -0.81
C LEU A 167 -2.44 15.59 -0.47
N THR A 168 -3.27 15.93 0.53
CA THR A 168 -4.47 15.17 0.89
C THR A 168 -5.55 15.16 -0.20
N GLN A 169 -5.52 16.15 -1.10
CA GLN A 169 -6.38 16.22 -2.27
C GLN A 169 -5.74 15.65 -3.54
N GLU A 170 -4.60 14.96 -3.40
CA GLU A 170 -3.82 14.38 -4.51
C GLU A 170 -3.34 15.42 -5.56
N LEU A 171 -3.31 16.69 -5.17
CA LEU A 171 -2.82 17.79 -5.99
C LEU A 171 -1.30 17.95 -5.83
N TYR A 172 -0.54 16.99 -6.36
CA TYR A 172 0.89 16.81 -6.07
C TYR A 172 1.78 17.97 -6.52
N TYR A 173 1.54 18.57 -7.69
CA TYR A 173 2.34 19.72 -8.19
C TYR A 173 2.14 20.99 -7.36
N PRO A 174 0.90 21.40 -7.03
CA PRO A 174 0.68 22.50 -6.08
C PRO A 174 1.26 22.21 -4.69
N ALA A 175 1.14 20.97 -4.20
CA ALA A 175 1.73 20.57 -2.93
C ALA A 175 3.25 20.69 -2.93
N GLU A 176 3.92 20.22 -3.98
CA GLU A 176 5.37 20.37 -4.18
C GLU A 176 5.79 21.84 -4.12
N ALA A 177 5.11 22.72 -4.86
CA ALA A 177 5.41 24.14 -4.88
C ALA A 177 5.28 24.76 -3.47
N ALA A 178 4.22 24.42 -2.74
CA ALA A 178 3.99 24.92 -1.38
C ALA A 178 5.06 24.40 -0.40
N TYR A 179 5.41 23.11 -0.44
CA TYR A 179 6.46 22.55 0.42
C TYR A 179 7.83 23.15 0.12
N ARG A 180 8.17 23.41 -1.15
CA ARG A 180 9.43 24.11 -1.52
C ARG A 180 9.50 25.50 -0.91
N GLN A 181 8.41 26.26 -0.90
CA GLN A 181 8.32 27.55 -0.22
C GLN A 181 8.45 27.42 1.31
N ALA A 182 7.78 26.43 1.89
CA ALA A 182 7.89 26.16 3.32
C ALA A 182 9.34 25.86 3.74
N ILE A 183 10.05 25.04 2.97
CA ILE A 183 11.46 24.67 3.19
C ILE A 183 12.37 25.89 3.02
N LEU A 184 12.12 26.75 2.03
CA LEU A 184 12.91 27.95 1.81
C LEU A 184 12.86 28.89 3.03
N ILE A 185 11.67 29.04 3.64
CA ILE A 185 11.46 29.91 4.81
C ILE A 185 11.93 29.23 6.10
N GLN A 186 11.67 27.92 6.24
CA GLN A 186 11.97 27.14 7.46
C GLN A 186 12.68 25.84 7.12
N PRO A 187 13.97 25.88 6.74
CA PRO A 187 14.71 24.72 6.22
C PRO A 187 14.96 23.58 7.23
N LYS A 188 14.77 23.87 8.54
CA LYS A 188 15.00 22.91 9.61
C LYS A 188 13.80 22.01 9.91
N VAL A 189 12.61 22.35 9.42
CA VAL A 189 11.40 21.55 9.62
C VAL A 189 11.44 20.34 8.70
N LYS A 190 11.57 19.14 9.29
CA LYS A 190 11.70 17.89 8.52
C LYS A 190 10.41 17.49 7.83
N ASP A 191 9.25 17.80 8.43
CA ASP A 191 7.95 17.41 7.90
C ASP A 191 7.69 17.98 6.50
N TRP A 192 8.17 19.21 6.23
CA TRP A 192 8.10 19.79 4.88
C TRP A 192 8.90 19.00 3.85
N LYS A 193 10.05 18.45 4.27
CA LYS A 193 10.91 17.62 3.41
C LYS A 193 10.29 16.26 3.16
N ILE A 194 9.62 15.67 4.16
CA ILE A 194 8.89 14.42 4.02
C ILE A 194 7.73 14.61 3.05
N GLY A 195 6.93 15.68 3.24
CA GLY A 195 5.84 16.04 2.34
C GLY A 195 6.32 16.25 0.90
N LEU A 196 7.43 16.97 0.72
CA LEU A 196 8.06 17.15 -0.59
C LEU A 196 8.52 15.82 -1.20
N ALA A 197 9.15 14.94 -0.43
CA ALA A 197 9.60 13.63 -0.93
C ALA A 197 8.40 12.80 -1.44
N ARG A 198 7.27 12.84 -0.74
CA ARG A 198 6.03 12.17 -1.19
C ARG A 198 5.49 12.77 -2.49
N CYS A 199 5.47 14.09 -2.61
CA CYS A 199 5.08 14.75 -3.86
C CYS A 199 5.98 14.32 -5.02
N LEU A 200 7.31 14.31 -4.82
CA LEU A 200 8.29 13.88 -5.82
C LEU A 200 8.11 12.43 -6.25
N LEU A 201 7.75 11.53 -5.32
CA LEU A 201 7.43 10.14 -5.63
C LEU A 201 6.19 10.04 -6.52
N GLN A 202 5.11 10.75 -6.18
CA GLN A 202 3.86 10.72 -6.93
C GLN A 202 3.98 11.38 -8.31
N THR A 203 4.83 12.39 -8.44
CA THR A 203 5.13 13.05 -9.72
C THR A 203 6.26 12.36 -10.50
N GLN A 204 6.71 11.18 -10.04
CA GLN A 204 7.76 10.36 -10.66
C GLN A 204 9.13 11.06 -10.77
N GLN A 205 9.37 12.07 -9.95
CA GLN A 205 10.67 12.76 -9.84
C GLN A 205 11.61 11.97 -8.89
N TYR A 206 11.83 10.68 -9.21
CA TYR A 206 12.49 9.73 -8.31
C TYR A 206 13.91 10.11 -7.94
N THR A 207 14.67 10.69 -8.87
CA THR A 207 16.07 11.11 -8.62
C THR A 207 16.13 12.21 -7.55
N ASP A 208 15.23 13.21 -7.63
CA ASP A 208 15.15 14.27 -6.65
C ASP A 208 14.64 13.76 -5.29
N ALA A 209 13.68 12.82 -5.32
CA ALA A 209 13.20 12.15 -4.10
C ALA A 209 14.33 11.41 -3.39
N ILE A 210 15.17 10.64 -4.11
CA ILE A 210 16.31 9.92 -3.55
C ILE A 210 17.30 10.90 -2.92
N ALA A 211 17.69 11.96 -3.63
CA ALA A 211 18.64 12.96 -3.14
C ALA A 211 18.13 13.66 -1.85
N LEU A 212 16.83 13.97 -1.81
CA LEU A 212 16.21 14.56 -0.62
C LEU A 212 16.20 13.58 0.55
N LEU A 213 15.82 12.32 0.29
CA LEU A 213 15.78 11.26 1.30
C LEU A 213 17.16 10.89 1.81
N ASP A 214 18.21 10.92 0.99
CA ASP A 214 19.61 10.77 1.43
C ASP A 214 19.96 11.78 2.52
N THR A 215 19.50 13.03 2.39
CA THR A 215 19.74 14.07 3.41
C THR A 215 18.98 13.80 4.71
N LEU A 216 17.78 13.23 4.64
CA LEU A 216 16.98 12.87 5.80
C LEU A 216 17.55 11.64 6.51
N ILE A 217 17.94 10.61 5.77
CA ILE A 217 18.58 9.39 6.27
C ILE A 217 19.91 9.72 6.96
N LYS A 218 20.72 10.60 6.36
CA LYS A 218 21.99 11.02 6.97
C LYS A 218 21.80 11.65 8.36
N ASN A 219 20.69 12.35 8.57
CA ASN A 219 20.38 13.01 9.85
C ASN A 219 19.72 12.06 10.86
N GLU A 220 18.87 11.15 10.38
CA GLU A 220 18.10 10.21 11.19
C GLU A 220 18.16 8.80 10.56
N PRO A 221 19.32 8.12 10.63
CA PRO A 221 19.50 6.81 9.95
C PRO A 221 18.62 5.70 10.52
N ASP A 222 18.15 5.84 11.76
CA ASP A 222 17.29 4.86 12.44
C ASP A 222 15.77 5.07 12.13
N ASN A 223 15.43 6.02 11.26
CA ASN A 223 14.06 6.25 10.83
C ASN A 223 13.73 5.36 9.64
N ALA A 224 13.00 4.27 9.89
CA ALA A 224 12.64 3.29 8.87
C ALA A 224 11.80 3.89 7.72
N ASP A 225 10.96 4.91 7.99
CA ASP A 225 10.10 5.52 6.98
C ASP A 225 10.90 6.14 5.84
N PHE A 226 12.07 6.71 6.12
CA PHE A 226 12.91 7.30 5.09
C PHE A 226 13.48 6.25 4.14
N TRP A 227 13.90 5.10 4.68
CA TRP A 227 14.38 3.97 3.89
C TRP A 227 13.24 3.36 3.05
N LEU A 228 12.02 3.26 3.60
CA LEU A 228 10.86 2.79 2.87
C LEU A 228 10.48 3.75 1.73
N LEU A 229 10.44 5.05 1.98
CA LEU A 229 10.19 6.05 0.93
C LEU A 229 11.26 6.01 -0.17
N GLN A 230 12.54 5.86 0.22
CA GLN A 230 13.62 5.79 -0.75
C GLN A 230 13.58 4.47 -1.55
N SER A 231 13.19 3.36 -0.92
CA SER A 231 12.99 2.10 -1.65
C SER A 231 11.91 2.23 -2.73
N ASN A 232 10.81 2.97 -2.43
CA ASN A 232 9.78 3.25 -3.43
C ASN A 232 10.32 4.08 -4.60
N ALA A 233 11.19 5.06 -4.34
CA ALA A 233 11.85 5.82 -5.38
C ALA A 233 12.75 4.94 -6.28
N TYR A 234 13.53 4.04 -5.68
CA TYR A 234 14.36 3.08 -6.43
C TYR A 234 13.51 2.11 -7.26
N LEU A 235 12.37 1.63 -6.73
CA LEU A 235 11.44 0.79 -7.50
C LEU A 235 10.86 1.57 -8.69
N GLY A 236 10.49 2.83 -8.50
CA GLY A 236 10.03 3.69 -9.58
C GLY A 236 11.06 3.91 -10.69
N LYS A 237 12.36 3.89 -10.35
CA LYS A 237 13.47 3.93 -11.31
C LYS A 237 13.82 2.57 -11.90
N ASN A 238 13.12 1.49 -11.54
CA ASN A 238 13.49 0.10 -11.88
C ASN A 238 14.84 -0.35 -11.31
N GLU A 239 15.33 0.27 -10.24
CA GLU A 239 16.55 -0.08 -9.51
C GLU A 239 16.20 -1.02 -8.34
N SER A 240 15.65 -2.19 -8.65
CA SER A 240 15.03 -3.10 -7.67
C SER A 240 16.01 -3.59 -6.59
N LEU A 241 17.27 -3.87 -6.93
CA LEU A 241 18.28 -4.28 -5.94
C LEU A 241 18.66 -3.15 -4.97
N ALA A 242 18.68 -1.89 -5.42
CA ALA A 242 18.88 -0.76 -4.52
C ALA A 242 17.70 -0.61 -3.54
N ALA A 243 16.46 -0.82 -4.03
CA ALA A 243 15.28 -0.90 -3.17
C ALA A 243 15.40 -2.03 -2.14
N ALA A 244 15.82 -3.23 -2.55
CA ALA A 244 16.01 -4.36 -1.66
C ALA A 244 17.04 -4.07 -0.56
N GLN A 245 18.13 -3.34 -0.85
CA GLN A 245 19.12 -2.93 0.15
C GLN A 245 18.47 -2.07 1.25
N ASN A 246 17.63 -1.11 0.87
CA ASN A 246 16.91 -0.27 1.83
C ASN A 246 15.91 -1.09 2.67
N LEU A 247 15.13 -1.99 2.04
CA LEU A 247 14.21 -2.86 2.75
C LEU A 247 14.93 -3.81 3.72
N GLU A 248 16.12 -4.28 3.36
CA GLU A 248 16.97 -5.09 4.24
C GLU A 248 17.47 -4.31 5.45
N ILE A 249 17.75 -3.00 5.30
CA ILE A 249 18.07 -2.13 6.44
C ILE A 249 16.87 -2.03 7.37
N VAL A 250 15.66 -1.82 6.84
CA VAL A 250 14.41 -1.77 7.63
C VAL A 250 14.17 -3.10 8.36
N ARG A 251 14.44 -4.23 7.71
CA ARG A 251 14.38 -5.56 8.31
C ARG A 251 15.35 -5.71 9.46
N ARG A 252 16.60 -5.29 9.31
CA ARG A 252 17.65 -5.34 10.36
C ARG A 252 17.35 -4.44 11.54
N MET A 253 16.56 -3.39 11.34
CA MET A 253 16.03 -2.55 12.43
C MET A 253 14.86 -3.21 13.19
N ASP A 254 14.41 -4.39 12.76
CA ASP A 254 13.18 -5.06 13.23
C ASP A 254 11.92 -4.20 13.07
N LYS A 255 11.89 -3.36 12.04
CA LYS A 255 10.75 -2.47 11.71
C LYS A 255 10.03 -2.86 10.42
N ALA A 256 10.47 -3.93 9.75
CA ALA A 256 9.82 -4.42 8.54
C ALA A 256 8.51 -5.13 8.91
N GLU A 257 7.41 -4.66 8.38
CA GLU A 257 6.12 -5.32 8.45
C GLU A 257 6.01 -6.46 7.41
N LEU A 258 4.96 -7.24 7.47
CA LEU A 258 4.74 -8.40 6.58
C LEU A 258 4.81 -8.01 5.11
N GLU A 259 4.16 -6.90 4.74
CA GLU A 259 4.12 -6.38 3.37
C GLU A 259 5.53 -6.00 2.88
N THR A 260 6.33 -5.39 3.74
CA THR A 260 7.73 -5.04 3.43
C THR A 260 8.56 -6.30 3.18
N LEU A 261 8.40 -7.33 4.02
CA LEU A 261 9.14 -8.58 3.92
C LEU A 261 8.72 -9.40 2.69
N THR A 262 7.42 -9.43 2.38
CA THR A 262 6.93 -10.10 1.16
C THR A 262 7.39 -9.38 -0.10
N LEU A 263 7.39 -8.04 -0.11
CA LEU A 263 7.94 -7.25 -1.22
C LEU A 263 9.43 -7.52 -1.41
N LEU A 264 10.20 -7.58 -0.32
CA LEU A 264 11.62 -7.92 -0.37
C LEU A 264 11.84 -9.30 -1.01
N GLY A 265 11.05 -10.30 -0.60
CA GLY A 265 11.06 -11.63 -1.21
C GLY A 265 10.73 -11.60 -2.70
N ASP A 266 9.69 -10.84 -3.09
CA ASP A 266 9.30 -10.69 -4.50
C ASP A 266 10.41 -10.03 -5.34
N ILE A 267 11.09 -9.03 -4.79
CA ILE A 267 12.26 -8.42 -5.46
C ILE A 267 13.36 -9.45 -5.66
N TYR A 268 13.69 -10.23 -4.64
CA TYR A 268 14.72 -11.27 -4.75
C TYR A 268 14.33 -12.35 -5.76
N MET A 269 13.06 -12.79 -5.79
CA MET A 269 12.57 -13.73 -6.81
C MET A 269 12.74 -13.20 -8.23
N ASN A 270 12.39 -11.93 -8.46
CA ASN A 270 12.52 -11.29 -9.77
C ASN A 270 13.99 -11.11 -10.21
N ASN A 271 14.92 -11.13 -9.26
CA ASN A 271 16.37 -11.04 -9.52
C ASN A 271 17.06 -12.40 -9.45
N GLU A 272 16.34 -13.52 -9.52
CA GLU A 272 16.87 -14.89 -9.52
C GLU A 272 17.69 -15.22 -8.25
N LEU A 273 17.26 -14.72 -7.08
CA LEU A 273 17.89 -14.92 -5.76
C LEU A 273 16.93 -15.67 -4.81
N PRO A 274 16.57 -16.95 -5.10
CA PRO A 274 15.51 -17.66 -4.40
C PRO A 274 15.82 -17.93 -2.92
N ASP A 275 17.07 -18.08 -2.53
CA ASP A 275 17.46 -18.30 -1.14
C ASP A 275 17.23 -17.06 -0.28
N LEU A 276 17.55 -15.87 -0.81
CA LEU A 276 17.24 -14.60 -0.15
C LEU A 276 15.73 -14.33 -0.12
N ALA A 277 15.02 -14.73 -1.18
CA ALA A 277 13.57 -14.64 -1.21
C ALA A 277 12.93 -15.52 -0.14
N LEU A 278 13.39 -16.77 -0.01
CA LEU A 278 12.91 -17.69 1.03
C LEU A 278 13.13 -17.09 2.43
N ASP A 279 14.31 -16.55 2.70
CA ASP A 279 14.63 -15.94 3.99
C ASP A 279 13.71 -14.75 4.33
N ALA A 280 13.42 -13.90 3.35
CA ALA A 280 12.47 -12.80 3.52
C ALA A 280 11.02 -13.30 3.73
N TYR A 281 10.58 -14.30 2.96
CA TYR A 281 9.25 -14.89 3.11
C TYR A 281 9.05 -15.65 4.43
N LEU A 282 10.10 -16.34 4.90
CA LEU A 282 10.08 -16.97 6.22
C LEU A 282 9.94 -15.89 7.31
N ALA A 283 10.70 -14.80 7.22
CA ALA A 283 10.56 -13.68 8.16
C ALA A 283 9.13 -13.10 8.14
N ALA A 284 8.51 -12.95 6.96
CA ALA A 284 7.11 -12.54 6.82
C ALA A 284 6.16 -13.52 7.50
N SER A 285 6.39 -14.85 7.35
CA SER A 285 5.52 -15.88 7.92
C SER A 285 5.49 -15.88 9.44
N TYR A 286 6.53 -15.41 10.11
CA TYR A 286 6.56 -15.29 11.58
C TYR A 286 5.71 -14.11 12.09
N LYS A 287 5.44 -13.12 11.24
CA LYS A 287 4.56 -11.98 11.55
C LYS A 287 3.12 -12.19 11.07
N ALA A 288 2.87 -13.26 10.30
CA ALA A 288 1.58 -13.52 9.66
C ALA A 288 0.49 -13.89 10.68
N THR A 289 -0.69 -13.36 10.45
CA THR A 289 -1.96 -13.68 11.12
C THR A 289 -2.91 -14.35 10.13
N GLN A 290 -4.10 -14.74 10.56
CA GLN A 290 -5.10 -15.37 9.69
C GLN A 290 -5.39 -14.60 8.39
N LYS A 291 -5.46 -13.27 8.45
CA LYS A 291 -5.71 -12.41 7.27
C LYS A 291 -4.57 -12.47 6.25
N ASP A 292 -3.37 -12.83 6.68
CA ASP A 292 -2.14 -12.76 5.88
C ASP A 292 -1.79 -14.08 5.20
N ILE A 293 -2.51 -15.17 5.52
CA ILE A 293 -2.25 -16.54 5.02
C ILE A 293 -2.18 -16.57 3.50
N LYS A 294 -3.08 -15.84 2.82
CA LYS A 294 -3.08 -15.76 1.35
C LYS A 294 -1.76 -15.24 0.78
N ALA A 295 -1.16 -14.24 1.42
CA ALA A 295 0.13 -13.69 0.99
C ALA A 295 1.26 -14.72 1.18
N ILE A 296 1.22 -15.48 2.26
CA ILE A 296 2.23 -16.51 2.55
C ILE A 296 2.09 -17.71 1.60
N LEU A 297 0.87 -18.16 1.31
CA LEU A 297 0.60 -19.20 0.30
C LEU A 297 1.05 -18.75 -1.09
N ARG A 298 0.79 -17.50 -1.46
CA ARG A 298 1.28 -16.91 -2.71
C ARG A 298 2.81 -16.97 -2.81
N ALA A 299 3.53 -16.65 -1.73
CA ALA A 299 4.99 -16.69 -1.70
C ALA A 299 5.51 -18.12 -1.95
N ALA A 300 4.95 -19.11 -1.25
CA ALA A 300 5.29 -20.53 -1.46
C ALA A 300 4.97 -21.00 -2.90
N SER A 301 3.81 -20.59 -3.42
CA SER A 301 3.41 -20.89 -4.81
C SER A 301 4.32 -20.23 -5.85
N LEU A 302 4.82 -19.03 -5.58
CA LEU A 302 5.75 -18.32 -6.48
C LEU A 302 7.09 -19.07 -6.54
N LEU A 303 7.64 -19.50 -5.41
CA LEU A 303 8.85 -20.31 -5.36
C LEU A 303 8.70 -21.60 -6.18
N ASN A 304 7.59 -22.34 -6.01
CA ASN A 304 7.34 -23.57 -6.76
C ASN A 304 7.20 -23.30 -8.27
N ARG A 305 6.42 -22.30 -8.67
CA ARG A 305 6.23 -21.96 -10.10
C ARG A 305 7.52 -21.52 -10.80
N SER A 306 8.45 -20.97 -10.06
CA SER A 306 9.78 -20.59 -10.57
C SER A 306 10.78 -21.76 -10.54
N GLY A 307 10.34 -22.97 -10.19
CA GLY A 307 11.18 -24.18 -10.15
C GLY A 307 12.03 -24.32 -8.88
N ASN A 308 11.88 -23.43 -7.90
CA ASN A 308 12.62 -23.46 -6.64
C ASN A 308 11.88 -24.36 -5.61
N ASN A 309 11.83 -25.66 -5.91
CA ASN A 309 10.97 -26.61 -5.21
C ASN A 309 11.42 -26.87 -3.77
N ASP A 310 12.72 -26.86 -3.49
CA ASP A 310 13.26 -27.05 -2.14
C ASP A 310 12.89 -25.88 -1.23
N GLN A 311 13.00 -24.65 -1.77
CA GLN A 311 12.60 -23.45 -1.05
C GLN A 311 11.07 -23.41 -0.83
N ALA A 312 10.29 -23.84 -1.84
CA ALA A 312 8.85 -23.96 -1.73
C ALA A 312 8.46 -25.01 -0.66
N ALA A 313 9.13 -26.14 -0.63
CA ALA A 313 8.92 -27.19 0.38
C ALA A 313 9.22 -26.66 1.80
N THR A 314 10.30 -25.91 1.96
CA THR A 314 10.66 -25.28 3.24
C THR A 314 9.58 -24.29 3.69
N MET A 315 9.06 -23.49 2.78
CA MET A 315 7.97 -22.55 3.06
C MET A 315 6.68 -23.25 3.44
N VAL A 316 6.32 -24.33 2.73
CA VAL A 316 5.16 -25.18 3.05
C VAL A 316 5.31 -25.82 4.43
N ALA A 317 6.49 -26.37 4.77
CA ALA A 317 6.75 -26.91 6.10
C ALA A 317 6.52 -25.84 7.19
N ARG A 318 7.00 -24.63 6.98
CA ARG A 318 6.77 -23.51 7.91
C ARG A 318 5.27 -23.18 8.07
N ILE A 319 4.49 -23.24 6.98
CA ILE A 319 3.03 -23.02 7.04
C ILE A 319 2.38 -24.14 7.87
N ARG A 320 2.74 -25.41 7.64
CA ARG A 320 2.23 -26.55 8.39
C ARG A 320 2.52 -26.46 9.89
N ASP A 321 3.76 -26.12 10.24
CA ASP A 321 4.21 -26.10 11.63
C ASP A 321 3.66 -24.90 12.41
N GLY A 322 3.50 -23.76 11.79
CA GLY A 322 3.23 -22.52 12.51
C GLY A 322 1.88 -21.86 12.23
N LEU A 323 1.19 -22.21 11.15
CA LEU A 323 -0.02 -21.50 10.71
C LEU A 323 -1.22 -22.43 10.48
N SER A 324 -1.06 -23.75 10.63
CA SER A 324 -2.11 -24.75 10.36
C SER A 324 -3.41 -24.52 11.14
N GLN A 325 -3.34 -23.96 12.34
CA GLN A 325 -4.52 -23.72 13.18
C GLN A 325 -5.36 -22.50 12.73
N VAL A 326 -4.82 -21.64 11.85
CA VAL A 326 -5.48 -20.42 11.40
C VAL A 326 -5.82 -20.44 9.90
N ILE A 327 -5.57 -21.58 9.23
CA ILE A 327 -5.87 -21.79 7.81
C ILE A 327 -7.37 -22.17 7.66
N SER A 328 -8.06 -21.58 6.68
CA SER A 328 -9.41 -22.00 6.29
C SER A 328 -9.39 -23.28 5.46
N ASP A 329 -10.55 -23.93 5.31
CA ASP A 329 -10.67 -25.14 4.48
C ASP A 329 -10.27 -24.87 3.01
N GLU A 330 -10.58 -23.71 2.46
CA GLU A 330 -10.17 -23.28 1.11
C GLU A 330 -8.64 -23.15 1.02
N GLN A 331 -8.02 -22.49 1.99
CA GLN A 331 -6.56 -22.33 2.07
C GLN A 331 -5.85 -23.66 2.29
N GLU A 332 -6.46 -24.57 3.05
CA GLU A 332 -5.95 -25.94 3.23
C GLU A 332 -5.94 -26.69 1.90
N MET A 333 -6.99 -26.56 1.09
CA MET A 333 -7.04 -27.17 -0.24
C MET A 333 -5.98 -26.57 -1.18
N GLU A 334 -5.74 -25.25 -1.12
CA GLU A 334 -4.66 -24.58 -1.86
C GLU A 334 -3.28 -25.12 -1.43
N LEU A 335 -3.06 -25.27 -0.12
CA LEU A 335 -1.82 -25.79 0.45
C LEU A 335 -1.58 -27.25 0.03
N LEU A 336 -2.59 -28.11 0.12
CA LEU A 336 -2.52 -29.51 -0.35
C LEU A 336 -2.16 -29.57 -1.85
N THR A 337 -2.80 -28.73 -2.65
CA THR A 337 -2.50 -28.66 -4.10
C THR A 337 -1.05 -28.25 -4.35
N LEU A 338 -0.53 -27.30 -3.60
CA LEU A 338 0.86 -26.87 -3.69
C LEU A 338 1.83 -27.98 -3.24
N GLU A 339 1.52 -28.69 -2.15
CA GLU A 339 2.30 -29.83 -1.68
C GLU A 339 2.38 -30.95 -2.71
N ALA A 340 1.25 -31.27 -3.37
CA ALA A 340 1.22 -32.26 -4.43
C ALA A 340 2.09 -31.84 -5.62
N LYS A 341 2.05 -30.57 -6.03
CA LYS A 341 2.90 -30.01 -7.10
C LYS A 341 4.38 -30.09 -6.77
N ILE A 342 4.75 -29.73 -5.54
CA ILE A 342 6.13 -29.82 -5.05
C ILE A 342 6.59 -31.27 -5.04
N ALA A 343 5.81 -32.19 -4.48
CA ALA A 343 6.13 -33.60 -4.41
C ALA A 343 6.38 -34.21 -5.82
N ARG A 344 5.54 -33.87 -6.79
CA ARG A 344 5.78 -34.29 -8.20
C ARG A 344 7.05 -33.69 -8.77
N ALA A 345 7.29 -32.40 -8.54
CA ALA A 345 8.46 -31.70 -9.09
C ALA A 345 9.79 -32.24 -8.47
N THR A 346 9.75 -32.74 -7.25
CA THR A 346 10.89 -33.36 -6.55
C THR A 346 11.01 -34.88 -6.77
N GLY A 347 10.07 -35.49 -7.53
CA GLY A 347 10.09 -36.91 -7.85
C GLY A 347 9.53 -37.82 -6.73
N ASP A 348 8.86 -37.25 -5.72
CA ASP A 348 8.14 -38.02 -4.69
C ASP A 348 6.69 -38.28 -5.13
N ASP A 349 6.57 -39.12 -6.17
CA ASP A 349 5.28 -39.44 -6.76
C ASP A 349 4.34 -40.15 -5.77
N GLY A 350 4.88 -40.94 -4.85
CA GLY A 350 4.09 -41.62 -3.81
C GLY A 350 3.37 -40.63 -2.90
N LYS A 351 4.10 -39.62 -2.44
CA LYS A 351 3.53 -38.52 -1.63
C LYS A 351 2.53 -37.71 -2.45
N ALA A 352 2.85 -37.38 -3.70
CA ALA A 352 1.96 -36.62 -4.57
C ALA A 352 0.60 -37.30 -4.75
N VAL A 353 0.59 -38.61 -5.05
CA VAL A 353 -0.64 -39.40 -5.21
C VAL A 353 -1.46 -39.47 -3.93
N THR A 354 -0.80 -39.66 -2.79
CA THR A 354 -1.48 -39.66 -1.49
C THR A 354 -2.22 -38.35 -1.26
N ILE A 355 -1.56 -37.22 -1.50
CA ILE A 355 -2.15 -35.89 -1.31
C ILE A 355 -3.27 -35.64 -2.33
N LEU A 356 -3.04 -35.92 -3.63
CA LEU A 356 -4.07 -35.78 -4.67
C LEU A 356 -5.31 -36.62 -4.38
N SER A 357 -5.13 -37.84 -3.86
CA SER A 357 -6.23 -38.70 -3.45
C SER A 357 -7.02 -38.10 -2.28
N GLU A 358 -6.35 -37.47 -1.33
CA GLU A 358 -7.01 -36.77 -0.23
C GLU A 358 -7.77 -35.53 -0.72
N ILE A 359 -7.21 -34.78 -1.69
CA ILE A 359 -7.90 -33.65 -2.34
C ILE A 359 -9.20 -34.14 -2.99
N VAL A 360 -9.16 -35.19 -3.82
CA VAL A 360 -10.34 -35.75 -4.49
C VAL A 360 -11.36 -36.31 -3.50
N LYS A 361 -10.92 -36.86 -2.37
CA LYS A 361 -11.81 -37.33 -1.30
C LYS A 361 -12.57 -36.18 -0.62
N ARG A 362 -11.92 -35.02 -0.43
CA ARG A 362 -12.54 -33.81 0.17
C ARG A 362 -13.39 -33.05 -0.84
N ASP A 363 -12.91 -32.98 -2.08
CA ASP A 363 -13.58 -32.30 -3.20
C ASP A 363 -13.53 -33.18 -4.46
N SER A 364 -14.60 -33.97 -4.65
CA SER A 364 -14.72 -34.86 -5.81
C SER A 364 -14.87 -34.15 -7.15
N LEU A 365 -15.09 -32.83 -7.13
CA LEU A 365 -15.15 -32.00 -8.33
C LEU A 365 -13.84 -31.24 -8.61
N ASN A 366 -12.77 -31.57 -7.90
CA ASN A 366 -11.45 -31.00 -8.17
C ASN A 366 -10.83 -31.61 -9.43
N GLY A 367 -11.17 -31.02 -10.58
CA GLY A 367 -10.73 -31.51 -11.87
C GLY A 367 -9.21 -31.49 -12.07
N GLU A 368 -8.49 -30.52 -11.46
CA GLU A 368 -7.01 -30.49 -11.52
C GLU A 368 -6.41 -31.72 -10.86
N ALA A 369 -6.86 -32.05 -9.63
CA ALA A 369 -6.36 -33.24 -8.91
C ALA A 369 -6.71 -34.54 -9.63
N LEU A 370 -7.90 -34.64 -10.22
CA LEU A 370 -8.31 -35.79 -11.03
C LEU A 370 -7.41 -35.97 -12.26
N ILE A 371 -7.13 -34.88 -13.00
CA ILE A 371 -6.24 -34.90 -14.17
C ILE A 371 -4.82 -35.33 -13.77
N GLU A 372 -4.28 -34.80 -12.69
CA GLU A 372 -2.94 -35.13 -12.21
C GLU A 372 -2.85 -36.61 -11.73
N LEU A 373 -3.87 -37.14 -11.04
CA LEU A 373 -3.96 -38.56 -10.72
C LEU A 373 -4.03 -39.42 -11.99
N GLY A 374 -4.81 -39.02 -12.99
CA GLY A 374 -4.90 -39.70 -14.28
C GLY A 374 -3.55 -39.76 -14.98
N LYS A 375 -2.81 -38.66 -15.03
CA LYS A 375 -1.45 -38.61 -15.60
C LYS A 375 -0.49 -39.55 -14.86
N TYR A 376 -0.50 -39.51 -13.53
CA TYR A 376 0.33 -40.41 -12.74
C TYR A 376 0.05 -41.88 -13.03
N TYR A 377 -1.22 -42.31 -12.99
CA TYR A 377 -1.57 -43.70 -13.28
C TYR A 377 -1.19 -44.13 -14.70
N ALA A 378 -1.34 -43.23 -15.67
CA ALA A 378 -0.88 -43.49 -17.05
C ALA A 378 0.65 -43.65 -17.15
N GLU A 379 1.41 -42.85 -16.36
CA GLU A 379 2.88 -42.97 -16.29
C GLU A 379 3.35 -44.28 -15.66
N GLN A 380 2.54 -44.85 -14.72
CA GLN A 380 2.78 -46.15 -14.11
C GLN A 380 2.25 -47.32 -14.95
N GLY A 381 1.69 -47.09 -16.14
CA GLY A 381 1.10 -48.13 -17.00
C GLY A 381 -0.28 -48.60 -16.55
N ASP A 382 -0.88 -47.98 -15.51
CA ASP A 382 -2.22 -48.34 -15.03
C ASP A 382 -3.29 -47.52 -15.75
N MET A 383 -3.49 -47.85 -17.03
CA MET A 383 -4.45 -47.16 -17.89
C MET A 383 -5.90 -47.30 -17.39
N ALA A 384 -6.25 -48.38 -16.66
CA ALA A 384 -7.60 -48.52 -16.14
C ALA A 384 -7.95 -47.45 -15.11
N ARG A 385 -7.06 -47.22 -14.14
CA ARG A 385 -7.22 -46.13 -13.18
C ARG A 385 -7.06 -44.76 -13.84
N ALA A 386 -6.13 -44.59 -14.77
CA ALA A 386 -5.93 -43.35 -15.50
C ALA A 386 -7.20 -42.86 -16.21
N VAL A 387 -7.80 -43.76 -17.03
CA VAL A 387 -9.03 -43.48 -17.79
C VAL A 387 -10.18 -43.10 -16.85
N THR A 388 -10.33 -43.83 -15.72
CA THR A 388 -11.37 -43.49 -14.74
C THR A 388 -11.23 -42.05 -14.24
N ARG A 389 -10.01 -41.62 -13.86
CA ARG A 389 -9.78 -40.28 -13.35
C ARG A 389 -9.97 -39.20 -14.43
N PHE A 390 -9.52 -39.45 -15.67
CA PHE A 390 -9.78 -38.52 -16.77
C PHE A 390 -11.28 -38.38 -17.06
N GLN A 391 -12.03 -39.48 -17.08
CA GLN A 391 -13.48 -39.44 -17.33
C GLN A 391 -14.26 -38.77 -16.18
N GLU A 392 -13.79 -38.82 -14.94
CA GLU A 392 -14.34 -38.04 -13.85
C GLU A 392 -14.11 -36.54 -14.08
N ALA A 393 -12.91 -36.15 -14.50
CA ALA A 393 -12.57 -34.76 -14.79
C ALA A 393 -13.29 -34.21 -16.04
N GLU A 394 -13.49 -35.05 -17.10
CA GLU A 394 -14.23 -34.70 -18.31
C GLU A 394 -15.69 -34.30 -18.05
N LYS A 395 -16.29 -34.75 -16.94
CA LYS A 395 -17.66 -34.40 -16.55
C LYS A 395 -17.77 -33.03 -15.88
N ILE A 396 -16.63 -32.39 -15.59
CA ILE A 396 -16.57 -31.08 -14.94
C ILE A 396 -16.33 -30.04 -16.03
N ASP A 397 -17.33 -29.26 -16.35
CA ASP A 397 -17.32 -28.30 -17.50
C ASP A 397 -16.04 -27.45 -17.56
N ALA A 398 -15.57 -26.96 -16.42
CA ALA A 398 -14.37 -26.14 -16.31
C ALA A 398 -13.08 -26.89 -16.69
N PHE A 399 -13.06 -28.22 -16.58
CA PHE A 399 -11.89 -29.07 -16.80
C PHE A 399 -12.04 -30.06 -17.95
N GLU A 400 -13.23 -30.14 -18.61
CA GLU A 400 -13.51 -31.06 -19.72
C GLU A 400 -12.40 -31.03 -20.76
N ARG A 401 -12.02 -29.84 -21.20
CA ARG A 401 -11.02 -29.67 -22.27
C ARG A 401 -9.64 -30.19 -21.85
N GLU A 402 -9.16 -29.80 -20.69
CA GLU A 402 -7.85 -30.19 -20.17
C GLU A 402 -7.79 -31.69 -19.92
N ALA A 403 -8.87 -32.28 -19.40
CA ALA A 403 -8.99 -33.71 -19.18
C ALA A 403 -8.96 -34.49 -20.49
N LEU A 404 -9.71 -34.06 -21.52
CA LEU A 404 -9.70 -34.68 -22.85
C LEU A 404 -8.31 -34.65 -23.49
N ILE A 405 -7.57 -33.54 -23.36
CA ILE A 405 -6.20 -33.43 -23.86
C ILE A 405 -5.26 -34.39 -23.13
N ALA A 406 -5.32 -34.41 -21.78
CA ALA A 406 -4.48 -35.29 -20.96
C ALA A 406 -4.77 -36.77 -21.25
N HIS A 407 -6.04 -37.14 -21.35
CA HIS A 407 -6.49 -38.48 -21.69
C HIS A 407 -5.99 -38.91 -23.10
N ALA A 408 -6.16 -38.04 -24.09
CA ALA A 408 -5.64 -38.31 -25.44
C ALA A 408 -4.11 -38.47 -25.45
N GLN A 409 -3.38 -37.68 -24.70
CA GLN A 409 -1.92 -37.80 -24.57
C GLN A 409 -1.51 -39.14 -23.96
N ALA A 410 -2.23 -39.61 -22.92
CA ALA A 410 -2.00 -40.92 -22.31
C ALA A 410 -2.24 -42.04 -23.34
N LEU A 411 -3.34 -42.01 -24.09
CA LEU A 411 -3.64 -42.98 -25.13
C LEU A 411 -2.61 -42.97 -26.29
N VAL A 412 -2.14 -41.81 -26.67
CA VAL A 412 -1.07 -41.68 -27.69
C VAL A 412 0.23 -42.33 -27.21
N ARG A 413 0.55 -42.21 -25.92
CA ARG A 413 1.74 -42.86 -25.33
C ARG A 413 1.64 -44.39 -25.38
N GLU A 414 0.45 -44.93 -25.19
CA GLU A 414 0.15 -46.35 -25.29
C GLU A 414 0.05 -46.84 -26.78
N GLY A 415 0.08 -45.93 -27.74
CA GLY A 415 -0.06 -46.24 -29.15
C GLY A 415 -1.51 -46.36 -29.66
N ASP A 416 -2.51 -46.09 -28.81
CA ASP A 416 -3.93 -46.14 -29.17
C ASP A 416 -4.40 -44.82 -29.78
N TYR A 417 -3.85 -44.48 -30.94
CA TYR A 417 -4.13 -43.25 -31.66
C TYR A 417 -5.61 -43.13 -32.07
N ALA A 418 -6.25 -44.28 -32.41
CA ALA A 418 -7.64 -44.29 -32.85
C ALA A 418 -8.60 -43.76 -31.78
N LYS A 419 -8.38 -44.08 -30.51
CA LYS A 419 -9.18 -43.59 -29.39
C LYS A 419 -8.83 -42.15 -29.01
N ALA A 420 -7.61 -41.70 -29.22
CA ALA A 420 -7.19 -40.33 -28.90
C ALA A 420 -7.81 -39.26 -29.82
N VAL A 421 -8.05 -39.59 -31.11
CA VAL A 421 -8.57 -38.67 -32.12
C VAL A 421 -9.89 -38.01 -31.74
N PRO A 422 -10.96 -38.75 -31.33
CA PRO A 422 -12.23 -38.10 -30.96
C PRO A 422 -12.12 -37.17 -29.78
N MET A 423 -11.23 -37.46 -28.81
CA MET A 423 -11.00 -36.60 -27.66
C MET A 423 -10.36 -35.28 -28.06
N LEU A 424 -9.33 -35.30 -28.87
CA LEU A 424 -8.68 -34.09 -29.38
C LEU A 424 -9.64 -33.24 -30.23
N ARG A 425 -10.51 -33.88 -31.03
CA ARG A 425 -11.55 -33.17 -31.80
C ARG A 425 -12.55 -32.47 -30.87
N ARG A 426 -12.99 -33.14 -29.78
CA ARG A 426 -13.90 -32.57 -28.79
C ARG A 426 -13.23 -31.40 -28.05
N ALA A 427 -11.98 -31.54 -27.62
CA ALA A 427 -11.21 -30.48 -27.00
C ALA A 427 -11.08 -29.23 -27.89
N LEU A 428 -10.88 -29.43 -29.22
CA LEU A 428 -10.81 -28.33 -30.19
C LEU A 428 -12.16 -27.66 -30.45
N GLN A 429 -13.29 -28.38 -30.31
CA GLN A 429 -14.63 -27.79 -30.36
C GLN A 429 -14.89 -26.85 -29.19
N ILE A 430 -14.38 -27.18 -28.00
CA ILE A 430 -14.51 -26.33 -26.81
C ILE A 430 -13.67 -25.07 -26.99
N LYS A 431 -12.38 -25.22 -27.31
CA LYS A 431 -11.48 -24.10 -27.58
C LYS A 431 -10.40 -24.51 -28.57
N SER A 432 -10.38 -23.82 -29.70
CA SER A 432 -9.41 -24.08 -30.75
C SER A 432 -8.10 -23.31 -30.50
N GLU A 433 -6.99 -24.03 -30.44
CA GLU A 433 -5.63 -23.47 -30.28
C GLU A 433 -4.69 -24.08 -31.35
N PRO A 434 -3.83 -23.28 -32.02
CA PRO A 434 -2.98 -23.76 -33.09
C PRO A 434 -2.09 -24.96 -32.74
N TYR A 435 -1.56 -24.97 -31.50
CA TYR A 435 -0.73 -26.05 -30.97
C TYR A 435 -1.50 -27.37 -30.90
N ILE A 436 -2.71 -27.37 -30.34
CA ILE A 436 -3.55 -28.56 -30.23
C ILE A 436 -4.06 -29.03 -31.58
N GLN A 437 -4.37 -28.09 -32.52
CA GLN A 437 -4.72 -28.45 -33.91
C GLN A 437 -3.60 -29.22 -34.58
N GLU A 438 -2.36 -28.75 -34.46
CA GLU A 438 -1.22 -29.44 -35.08
C GLU A 438 -0.95 -30.80 -34.40
N TYR A 439 -1.11 -30.89 -33.07
CA TYR A 439 -1.02 -32.15 -32.35
C TYR A 439 -2.08 -33.15 -32.83
N ALA A 440 -3.34 -32.73 -32.91
CA ALA A 440 -4.44 -33.56 -33.40
C ALA A 440 -4.21 -34.07 -34.80
N ARG A 441 -3.74 -33.22 -35.75
CA ARG A 441 -3.41 -33.63 -37.11
C ARG A 441 -2.30 -34.69 -37.15
N ARG A 442 -1.29 -34.61 -36.27
CA ARG A 442 -0.23 -35.62 -36.18
C ARG A 442 -0.78 -36.95 -35.67
N VAL A 443 -1.64 -36.92 -34.64
CA VAL A 443 -2.27 -38.12 -34.09
C VAL A 443 -3.23 -38.77 -35.09
N GLU A 444 -4.02 -37.98 -35.84
CA GLU A 444 -4.88 -38.49 -36.94
C GLU A 444 -4.08 -39.19 -38.05
N ARG A 445 -2.95 -38.60 -38.44
CA ARG A 445 -2.06 -39.26 -39.44
C ARG A 445 -1.50 -40.59 -38.93
N ALA A 446 -1.12 -40.65 -37.65
CA ALA A 446 -0.64 -41.88 -37.02
C ALA A 446 -1.75 -42.94 -36.93
N ALA A 447 -2.98 -42.55 -36.54
CA ALA A 447 -4.13 -43.44 -36.50
C ALA A 447 -4.50 -44.04 -37.88
N ASN A 448 -4.34 -43.26 -38.97
CA ASN A 448 -4.62 -43.73 -40.33
C ASN A 448 -3.49 -44.60 -40.93
N ALA A 449 -2.33 -44.64 -40.28
CA ALA A 449 -1.17 -45.42 -40.71
C ALA A 449 -1.04 -46.79 -40.01
N GLN A 450 -1.83 -47.02 -38.95
CA GLN A 450 -2.02 -48.32 -38.28
C GLN A 450 -3.07 -49.17 -39.01
#